data_5332e2d72a0bac94b32372779cd1140e
#
_entry.id   5332e2d72a0bac94b32372779cd1140e
#
_cell.length_a   1.000
_cell.length_b   1.000
_cell.length_c   1.000
_cell.angle_alpha   90.00
_cell.angle_beta   90.00
_cell.angle_gamma   90.00
#
_symmetry.space_group_name_H-M   'P 1'
#
loop_
_entity.id
_entity.type
_entity.pdbx_description
1 polymer ?
#
loop_
_entity_poly.entity_id
_entity_poly.type
_entity_poly.pdbx_seq_one_letter_code
_entity_poly.pdbx_strand_id
1 'polypeptide(L)'
;MFLTLFLGWTVQPAPQESAGVWLDVPFVKQNEDGCGAAAISMILQYWNAHGARIDSQRTDAVAIQKQLYSRKARGIFASDMEGYLKASGFQVYLLGGSWADLQEHVKQGRPLIVSLQPGTAKAPLHYVVVTGIAWQHDAVFIHDPARGKLLRVERAEFEKQWRSNRNWMLLAVPEKVA
;
A
#
# COMPACT_ATOMS: atom_id res chain seq x y z
N MET A 1 66.52 -20.52 3.83
CA MET A 1 65.69 -19.64 2.99
C MET A 1 64.26 -19.95 3.36
N PHE A 2 63.66 -19.19 4.30
CA PHE A 2 62.29 -19.43 4.79
C PHE A 2 61.32 -18.58 3.98
N LEU A 3 60.38 -19.25 3.31
CA LEU A 3 59.35 -18.65 2.48
C LEU A 3 58.12 -18.38 3.40
N THR A 4 57.88 -17.14 3.78
CA THR A 4 56.71 -16.73 4.58
C THR A 4 55.54 -16.50 3.62
N LEU A 5 54.53 -17.40 3.66
CA LEU A 5 53.26 -17.24 2.95
C LEU A 5 52.38 -16.24 3.72
N PHE A 6 52.14 -15.04 3.17
CA PHE A 6 51.11 -14.13 3.63
C PHE A 6 49.75 -14.59 3.09
N LEU A 7 48.93 -15.16 3.98
CA LEU A 7 47.49 -15.33 3.68
C LEU A 7 46.80 -13.95 3.76
N GLY A 8 46.56 -13.37 2.59
CA GLY A 8 45.73 -12.16 2.51
C GLY A 8 44.27 -12.49 2.83
N TRP A 9 43.77 -11.99 3.95
CA TRP A 9 42.34 -11.99 4.24
C TRP A 9 41.67 -11.00 3.31
N THR A 10 40.85 -11.48 2.35
CA THR A 10 39.95 -10.63 1.57
C THR A 10 38.72 -10.31 2.44
N VAL A 11 38.67 -9.07 2.92
CA VAL A 11 37.46 -8.54 3.57
C VAL A 11 36.39 -8.39 2.50
N GLN A 12 35.41 -9.25 2.55
CA GLN A 12 34.23 -9.18 1.67
C GLN A 12 33.39 -7.99 2.14
N PRO A 13 33.01 -7.03 1.26
CA PRO A 13 32.16 -5.93 1.67
C PRO A 13 30.81 -6.49 2.15
N ALA A 14 30.34 -5.98 3.29
CA ALA A 14 29.01 -6.34 3.81
C ALA A 14 27.93 -6.05 2.76
N PRO A 15 26.87 -6.86 2.66
CA PRO A 15 25.74 -6.59 1.78
C PRO A 15 25.24 -5.16 2.05
N GLN A 16 25.23 -4.33 1.03
CA GLN A 16 24.70 -2.98 1.13
C GLN A 16 23.20 -3.09 1.32
N GLU A 17 22.68 -2.82 2.52
CA GLU A 17 21.24 -2.78 2.75
C GLU A 17 20.60 -1.82 1.76
N SER A 18 19.57 -2.27 1.06
CA SER A 18 18.85 -1.44 0.10
C SER A 18 18.30 -0.19 0.81
N ALA A 19 18.44 0.97 0.19
CA ALA A 19 17.99 2.25 0.76
C ALA A 19 16.48 2.28 1.03
N GLY A 20 15.73 1.32 0.49
CA GLY A 20 14.29 1.16 0.62
C GLY A 20 13.76 0.09 -0.31
N VAL A 21 12.47 -0.11 -0.26
CA VAL A 21 11.71 -0.96 -1.20
C VAL A 21 10.46 -0.22 -1.64
N TRP A 22 10.11 -0.35 -2.90
CA TRP A 22 8.83 0.14 -3.44
C TRP A 22 8.29 -0.83 -4.46
N LEU A 23 6.96 -0.83 -4.57
CA LEU A 23 6.18 -1.71 -5.42
C LEU A 23 5.68 -0.90 -6.61
N ASP A 24 5.74 -1.47 -7.79
CA ASP A 24 5.24 -0.84 -9.02
C ASP A 24 3.71 -0.95 -9.09
N VAL A 25 3.03 -0.24 -8.19
CA VAL A 25 1.58 -0.18 -8.15
C VAL A 25 1.09 0.82 -9.19
N PRO A 26 0.19 0.44 -10.11
CA PRO A 26 -0.41 1.37 -11.06
C PRO A 26 -1.15 2.50 -10.33
N PHE A 27 -0.92 3.75 -10.74
CA PHE A 27 -1.60 4.89 -10.14
C PHE A 27 -2.95 5.14 -10.80
N VAL A 28 -4.00 5.24 -9.98
CA VAL A 28 -5.35 5.60 -10.41
C VAL A 28 -5.78 6.89 -9.71
N LYS A 29 -6.04 7.93 -10.50
CA LYS A 29 -6.58 9.20 -9.98
C LYS A 29 -8.05 9.02 -9.63
N GLN A 30 -8.47 9.54 -8.49
CA GLN A 30 -9.88 9.50 -8.09
C GLN A 30 -10.75 10.49 -8.88
N ASN A 31 -12.02 10.15 -9.02
CA ASN A 31 -13.10 11.11 -9.23
C ASN A 31 -13.54 11.71 -7.89
N GLU A 32 -14.53 12.59 -7.89
CA GLU A 32 -15.11 13.16 -6.68
C GLU A 32 -15.51 12.04 -5.69
N ASP A 33 -15.12 12.18 -4.43
CA ASP A 33 -15.34 11.21 -3.35
C ASP A 33 -14.88 9.76 -3.66
N GLY A 34 -13.98 9.57 -4.65
CA GLY A 34 -13.62 8.27 -5.22
C GLY A 34 -12.35 7.62 -4.66
N CYS A 35 -11.78 8.10 -3.53
CA CYS A 35 -10.50 7.57 -3.02
C CYS A 35 -10.54 6.06 -2.75
N GLY A 36 -11.63 5.54 -2.20
CA GLY A 36 -11.81 4.11 -1.95
C GLY A 36 -11.84 3.28 -3.24
N ALA A 37 -12.57 3.74 -4.26
CA ALA A 37 -12.64 3.05 -5.55
C ALA A 37 -11.28 3.04 -6.26
N ALA A 38 -10.58 4.17 -6.25
CA ALA A 38 -9.25 4.27 -6.83
C ALA A 38 -8.23 3.38 -6.08
N ALA A 39 -8.29 3.33 -4.75
CA ALA A 39 -7.44 2.46 -3.95
C ALA A 39 -7.68 0.97 -4.24
N ILE A 40 -8.95 0.52 -4.29
CA ILE A 40 -9.31 -0.85 -4.69
C ILE A 40 -8.76 -1.15 -6.09
N SER A 41 -9.01 -0.26 -7.05
CA SER A 41 -8.55 -0.40 -8.43
C SER A 41 -7.03 -0.59 -8.51
N MET A 42 -6.25 0.23 -7.79
CA MET A 42 -4.79 0.13 -7.73
C MET A 42 -4.33 -1.24 -7.21
N ILE A 43 -4.94 -1.75 -6.13
CA ILE A 43 -4.61 -3.07 -5.57
C ILE A 43 -4.92 -4.18 -6.59
N LEU A 44 -6.09 -4.15 -7.21
CA LEU A 44 -6.50 -5.18 -8.18
C LEU A 44 -5.60 -5.17 -9.42
N GLN A 45 -5.28 -3.98 -9.95
CA GLN A 45 -4.38 -3.85 -11.11
C GLN A 45 -2.96 -4.33 -10.77
N TYR A 46 -2.45 -4.01 -9.57
CA TYR A 46 -1.15 -4.49 -9.11
C TYR A 46 -1.10 -6.02 -9.11
N TRP A 47 -2.06 -6.67 -8.48
CA TRP A 47 -2.07 -8.13 -8.42
C TRP A 47 -2.35 -8.78 -9.77
N ASN A 48 -3.13 -8.14 -10.63
CA ASN A 48 -3.34 -8.61 -12.00
C ASN A 48 -2.02 -8.62 -12.81
N ALA A 49 -1.19 -7.58 -12.65
CA ALA A 49 0.15 -7.53 -13.23
C ALA A 49 1.12 -8.57 -12.59
N HIS A 50 0.80 -9.10 -11.40
CA HIS A 50 1.58 -10.10 -10.68
C HIS A 50 0.94 -11.51 -10.70
N GLY A 51 0.18 -11.82 -11.75
CA GLY A 51 -0.31 -13.18 -12.03
C GLY A 51 -1.71 -13.49 -11.50
N ALA A 52 -2.36 -12.62 -10.74
CA ALA A 52 -3.76 -12.79 -10.40
C ALA A 52 -4.63 -12.57 -11.66
N ARG A 53 -5.56 -13.48 -11.93
CA ARG A 53 -6.47 -13.38 -13.08
C ARG A 53 -7.75 -12.68 -12.67
N ILE A 54 -7.78 -11.36 -12.80
CA ILE A 54 -8.91 -10.52 -12.41
C ILE A 54 -9.57 -9.97 -13.67
N ASP A 55 -10.90 -10.05 -13.74
CA ASP A 55 -11.67 -9.44 -14.82
C ASP A 55 -11.39 -7.93 -14.87
N SER A 56 -11.11 -7.40 -16.05
CA SER A 56 -10.81 -6.00 -16.28
C SER A 56 -11.93 -5.05 -15.83
N GLN A 57 -13.19 -5.47 -15.93
CA GLN A 57 -14.33 -4.69 -15.43
C GLN A 57 -14.29 -4.53 -13.90
N ARG A 58 -13.75 -5.52 -13.18
CA ARG A 58 -13.58 -5.45 -11.73
C ARG A 58 -12.45 -4.53 -11.29
N THR A 59 -11.52 -4.19 -12.18
CA THR A 59 -10.40 -3.28 -11.89
C THR A 59 -10.71 -1.82 -12.24
N ASP A 60 -11.83 -1.54 -12.88
CA ASP A 60 -12.22 -0.18 -13.28
C ASP A 60 -12.74 0.64 -12.10
N ALA A 61 -12.04 1.74 -11.77
CA ALA A 61 -12.37 2.57 -10.63
C ALA A 61 -13.75 3.24 -10.74
N VAL A 62 -14.21 3.54 -11.95
CA VAL A 62 -15.53 4.16 -12.17
C VAL A 62 -16.63 3.15 -11.90
N ALA A 63 -16.46 1.92 -12.38
CA ALA A 63 -17.40 0.82 -12.13
C ALA A 63 -17.46 0.48 -10.63
N ILE A 64 -16.31 0.41 -9.97
CA ILE A 64 -16.21 0.18 -8.50
C ILE A 64 -16.95 1.28 -7.75
N GLN A 65 -16.69 2.55 -8.08
CA GLN A 65 -17.36 3.68 -7.43
C GLN A 65 -18.86 3.64 -7.64
N LYS A 66 -19.32 3.38 -8.85
CA LYS A 66 -20.75 3.27 -9.16
C LYS A 66 -21.44 2.18 -8.34
N GLN A 67 -20.76 1.07 -8.09
CA GLN A 67 -21.31 -0.07 -7.36
C GLN A 67 -21.31 0.15 -5.84
N LEU A 68 -20.26 0.77 -5.27
CA LEU A 68 -20.02 0.77 -3.83
C LEU A 68 -20.22 2.14 -3.15
N TYR A 69 -20.41 3.21 -3.93
CA TYR A 69 -20.52 4.57 -3.38
C TYR A 69 -21.71 4.72 -2.42
N SER A 70 -21.42 5.26 -1.26
CA SER A 70 -22.43 5.61 -0.26
C SER A 70 -22.48 7.13 -0.02
N ARG A 71 -23.63 7.73 -0.23
CA ARG A 71 -23.84 9.16 0.11
C ARG A 71 -23.62 9.44 1.60
N LYS A 72 -23.96 8.49 2.47
CA LYS A 72 -23.77 8.60 3.92
C LYS A 72 -22.30 8.66 4.30
N ALA A 73 -21.46 7.85 3.64
CA ALA A 73 -20.01 7.83 3.87
C ALA A 73 -19.29 8.94 3.09
N ARG A 74 -19.94 9.54 2.08
CA ARG A 74 -19.27 10.34 1.05
C ARG A 74 -18.03 9.61 0.50
N GLY A 75 -18.25 8.35 0.10
CA GLY A 75 -17.18 7.44 -0.30
C GLY A 75 -17.63 5.99 -0.20
N ILE A 76 -16.70 5.10 0.09
CA ILE A 76 -16.94 3.65 0.24
C ILE A 76 -16.65 3.24 1.68
N PHE A 77 -17.57 2.49 2.31
CA PHE A 77 -17.31 1.91 3.62
C PHE A 77 -16.23 0.82 3.55
N ALA A 78 -15.44 0.68 4.61
CA ALA A 78 -14.39 -0.36 4.71
C ALA A 78 -14.96 -1.78 4.54
N SER A 79 -16.17 -2.05 5.06
CA SER A 79 -16.88 -3.32 4.88
C SER A 79 -17.21 -3.62 3.42
N ASP A 80 -17.57 -2.60 2.64
CA ASP A 80 -17.89 -2.77 1.23
C ASP A 80 -16.63 -2.99 0.39
N MET A 81 -15.51 -2.33 0.77
CA MET A 81 -14.19 -2.61 0.18
C MET A 81 -13.78 -4.06 0.43
N GLU A 82 -13.92 -4.53 1.66
CA GLU A 82 -13.63 -5.92 2.04
C GLU A 82 -14.48 -6.90 1.22
N GLY A 83 -15.78 -6.70 1.19
CA GLY A 83 -16.70 -7.55 0.44
C GLY A 83 -16.39 -7.61 -1.06
N TYR A 84 -16.07 -6.46 -1.65
CA TYR A 84 -15.72 -6.37 -3.07
C TYR A 84 -14.43 -7.13 -3.40
N LEU A 85 -13.40 -6.95 -2.59
CA LEU A 85 -12.11 -7.62 -2.77
C LEU A 85 -12.24 -9.14 -2.55
N LYS A 86 -13.00 -9.60 -1.54
CA LYS A 86 -13.33 -11.02 -1.35
C LYS A 86 -14.06 -11.60 -2.55
N ALA A 87 -15.07 -10.92 -3.07
CA ALA A 87 -15.78 -11.32 -4.28
C ALA A 87 -14.92 -11.29 -5.55
N SER A 88 -13.74 -10.66 -5.49
CA SER A 88 -12.74 -10.62 -6.56
C SER A 88 -11.66 -11.69 -6.41
N GLY A 89 -11.77 -12.65 -5.46
CA GLY A 89 -10.85 -13.76 -5.25
C GLY A 89 -9.66 -13.44 -4.34
N PHE A 90 -9.86 -12.55 -3.36
CA PHE A 90 -8.83 -12.16 -2.41
C PHE A 90 -9.16 -12.59 -0.99
N GLN A 91 -8.14 -13.03 -0.26
CA GLN A 91 -8.17 -13.02 1.20
C GLN A 91 -7.94 -11.59 1.66
N VAL A 92 -8.82 -11.09 2.52
CA VAL A 92 -8.80 -9.70 2.97
C VAL A 92 -8.75 -9.62 4.48
N TYR A 93 -7.85 -8.79 4.97
CA TYR A 93 -7.63 -8.56 6.39
C TYR A 93 -7.78 -7.07 6.70
N LEU A 94 -8.70 -6.75 7.62
CA LEU A 94 -8.84 -5.40 8.19
C LEU A 94 -8.11 -5.40 9.53
N LEU A 95 -7.10 -4.57 9.67
CA LEU A 95 -6.18 -4.59 10.80
C LEU A 95 -5.98 -3.18 11.37
N GLY A 96 -5.68 -3.12 12.66
CA GLY A 96 -4.99 -1.97 13.26
C GLY A 96 -3.50 -2.29 13.24
N GLY A 97 -2.75 -1.60 12.37
CA GLY A 97 -1.35 -1.94 12.12
C GLY A 97 -0.35 -1.11 12.90
N SER A 98 0.91 -1.47 12.74
CA SER A 98 2.07 -0.74 13.21
C SER A 98 2.98 -0.36 12.02
N TRP A 99 3.95 0.52 12.27
CA TRP A 99 4.98 0.81 11.27
C TRP A 99 5.74 -0.45 10.83
N ALA A 100 6.02 -1.36 11.76
CA ALA A 100 6.68 -2.62 11.45
C ALA A 100 5.84 -3.52 10.53
N ASP A 101 4.51 -3.56 10.73
CA ASP A 101 3.61 -4.31 9.85
C ASP A 101 3.61 -3.75 8.42
N LEU A 102 3.59 -2.41 8.27
CA LEU A 102 3.72 -1.78 6.95
C LEU A 102 5.02 -2.18 6.26
N GLN A 103 6.13 -2.12 7.00
CA GLN A 103 7.44 -2.50 6.49
C GLN A 103 7.47 -3.96 6.04
N GLU A 104 6.94 -4.86 6.86
CA GLU A 104 6.92 -6.28 6.58
C GLU A 104 6.11 -6.62 5.33
N HIS A 105 4.90 -6.06 5.22
CA HIS A 105 4.06 -6.32 4.05
C HIS A 105 4.65 -5.75 2.77
N VAL A 106 5.18 -4.53 2.79
CA VAL A 106 5.82 -3.92 1.62
C VAL A 106 7.06 -4.72 1.20
N LYS A 107 7.89 -5.19 2.15
CA LYS A 107 9.02 -6.09 1.86
C LYS A 107 8.60 -7.37 1.15
N GLN A 108 7.42 -7.88 1.50
CA GLN A 108 6.85 -9.10 0.89
C GLN A 108 6.13 -8.84 -0.44
N GLY A 109 6.24 -7.65 -1.01
CA GLY A 109 5.55 -7.31 -2.26
C GLY A 109 4.04 -7.11 -2.11
N ARG A 110 3.55 -6.73 -0.92
CA ARG A 110 2.13 -6.59 -0.61
C ARG A 110 1.79 -5.12 -0.38
N PRO A 111 1.21 -4.41 -1.36
CA PRO A 111 0.71 -3.06 -1.15
C PRO A 111 -0.50 -3.06 -0.22
N LEU A 112 -0.68 -1.97 0.52
CA LEU A 112 -1.70 -1.83 1.55
C LEU A 112 -2.57 -0.61 1.29
N ILE A 113 -3.87 -0.72 1.51
CA ILE A 113 -4.73 0.46 1.62
C ILE A 113 -4.70 0.91 3.08
N VAL A 114 -4.44 2.17 3.32
CA VAL A 114 -4.51 2.78 4.66
C VAL A 114 -5.49 3.94 4.66
N SER A 115 -6.08 4.20 5.82
CA SER A 115 -6.97 5.34 6.01
C SER A 115 -6.27 6.41 6.81
N LEU A 116 -6.07 7.57 6.19
CA LEU A 116 -5.46 8.74 6.80
C LEU A 116 -6.53 9.79 7.11
N GLN A 117 -6.25 10.62 8.11
CA GLN A 117 -7.04 11.81 8.41
C GLN A 117 -6.14 13.04 8.24
N PRO A 118 -6.08 13.61 7.04
CA PRO A 118 -5.26 14.80 6.80
C PRO A 118 -5.88 16.02 7.49
N GLY A 119 -5.02 16.86 8.10
CA GLY A 119 -5.44 18.13 8.68
C GLY A 119 -6.11 18.01 10.05
N THR A 120 -7.34 18.50 10.20
CA THR A 120 -8.04 18.54 11.48
C THR A 120 -8.84 17.27 11.77
N ALA A 121 -9.18 17.01 13.05
CA ALA A 121 -10.00 15.88 13.48
C ALA A 121 -11.42 15.84 12.84
N LYS A 122 -11.85 16.91 12.18
CA LYS A 122 -13.12 16.98 11.44
C LYS A 122 -12.98 16.70 9.94
N ALA A 123 -11.75 16.59 9.43
CA ALA A 123 -11.54 16.25 8.03
C ALA A 123 -12.06 14.83 7.74
N PRO A 124 -12.63 14.57 6.56
CA PRO A 124 -13.05 13.23 6.18
C PRO A 124 -11.82 12.29 6.12
N LEU A 125 -12.05 11.02 6.41
CA LEU A 125 -11.05 9.98 6.22
C LEU A 125 -10.74 9.84 4.73
N HIS A 126 -9.47 9.59 4.42
CA HIS A 126 -8.98 9.50 3.07
C HIS A 126 -8.19 8.21 2.86
N TYR A 127 -8.54 7.42 1.84
CA TYR A 127 -7.83 6.19 1.51
C TYR A 127 -6.68 6.47 0.55
N VAL A 128 -5.51 5.96 0.92
CA VAL A 128 -4.30 5.96 0.09
C VAL A 128 -3.70 4.57 0.02
N VAL A 129 -2.84 4.32 -0.98
CA VAL A 129 -2.12 3.04 -1.11
C VAL A 129 -0.67 3.22 -0.72
N VAL A 130 -0.21 2.44 0.26
CA VAL A 130 1.21 2.35 0.62
C VAL A 130 1.90 1.50 -0.43
N THR A 131 2.91 2.08 -1.08
CA THR A 131 3.62 1.47 -2.22
C THR A 131 5.10 1.30 -1.96
N GLY A 132 5.65 1.86 -0.88
CA GLY A 132 7.07 1.73 -0.59
C GLY A 132 7.46 2.27 0.77
N ILE A 133 8.66 1.88 1.21
CA ILE A 133 9.31 2.34 2.44
C ILE A 133 10.74 2.74 2.14
N ALA A 134 11.17 3.91 2.60
CA ALA A 134 12.56 4.35 2.58
C ALA A 134 13.19 4.13 3.96
N TRP A 135 14.01 3.06 4.10
CA TRP A 135 14.58 2.69 5.40
C TRP A 135 15.51 3.75 5.97
N GLN A 136 16.39 4.30 5.12
CA GLN A 136 17.40 5.26 5.54
C GLN A 136 16.83 6.65 5.87
N HIS A 137 15.62 6.93 5.41
CA HIS A 137 14.99 8.23 5.55
C HIS A 137 13.75 8.22 6.42
N ASP A 138 13.44 7.08 7.06
CA ASP A 138 12.25 6.90 7.91
C ASP A 138 10.98 7.49 7.28
N ALA A 139 10.74 7.15 6.02
CA ALA A 139 9.66 7.67 5.21
C ALA A 139 8.89 6.57 4.48
N VAL A 140 7.65 6.85 4.14
CA VAL A 140 6.77 5.99 3.34
C VAL A 140 6.51 6.63 1.98
N PHE A 141 6.38 5.80 0.95
CA PHE A 141 5.85 6.21 -0.34
C PHE A 141 4.39 5.78 -0.46
N ILE A 142 3.54 6.71 -0.84
CA ILE A 142 2.12 6.47 -1.02
C ILE A 142 1.66 6.91 -2.41
N HIS A 143 0.63 6.22 -2.91
CA HIS A 143 -0.23 6.74 -3.95
C HIS A 143 -1.44 7.37 -3.29
N ASP A 144 -1.57 8.68 -3.42
CA ASP A 144 -2.72 9.44 -2.95
C ASP A 144 -3.62 9.74 -4.16
N PRO A 145 -4.79 9.11 -4.28
CA PRO A 145 -5.66 9.27 -5.44
C PRO A 145 -6.09 10.71 -5.74
N ALA A 146 -6.13 11.55 -4.69
CA ALA A 146 -6.51 12.96 -4.83
C ALA A 146 -5.32 13.85 -5.23
N ARG A 147 -4.09 13.49 -4.84
CA ARG A 147 -2.91 14.35 -4.95
C ARG A 147 -1.92 13.88 -6.02
N GLY A 148 -1.54 12.61 -6.02
CA GLY A 148 -0.57 12.11 -6.97
C GLY A 148 0.08 10.77 -6.60
N LYS A 149 0.92 10.28 -7.51
CA LYS A 149 1.69 9.06 -7.34
C LYS A 149 3.00 9.29 -6.60
N LEU A 150 3.48 8.25 -5.91
CA LEU A 150 4.80 8.17 -5.24
C LEU A 150 5.12 9.38 -4.35
N LEU A 151 4.12 9.83 -3.60
CA LEU A 151 4.34 10.90 -2.63
C LEU A 151 5.15 10.35 -1.46
N ARG A 152 6.31 10.96 -1.22
CA ARG A 152 7.13 10.69 -0.04
C ARG A 152 6.54 11.43 1.16
N VAL A 153 6.26 10.69 2.23
CA VAL A 153 5.76 11.22 3.49
C VAL A 153 6.66 10.77 4.61
N GLU A 154 7.12 11.71 5.44
CA GLU A 154 7.92 11.39 6.63
C GLU A 154 7.07 10.56 7.61
N ARG A 155 7.71 9.58 8.26
CA ARG A 155 7.04 8.66 9.19
C ARG A 155 6.23 9.39 10.26
N ALA A 156 6.79 10.40 10.90
CA ALA A 156 6.12 11.13 11.96
C ALA A 156 4.79 11.76 11.49
N GLU A 157 4.77 12.35 10.29
CA GLU A 157 3.57 12.96 9.72
C GLU A 157 2.57 11.88 9.27
N PHE A 158 3.06 10.80 8.66
CA PHE A 158 2.22 9.66 8.27
C PHE A 158 1.54 9.03 9.49
N GLU A 159 2.31 8.66 10.51
CA GLU A 159 1.78 8.04 11.73
C GLU A 159 0.79 8.95 12.46
N LYS A 160 1.02 10.26 12.48
CA LYS A 160 0.10 11.23 13.06
C LYS A 160 -1.28 11.17 12.40
N GLN A 161 -1.32 11.17 11.06
CA GLN A 161 -2.58 11.08 10.31
C GLN A 161 -3.22 9.69 10.41
N TRP A 162 -2.42 8.64 10.41
CA TRP A 162 -2.86 7.25 10.46
C TRP A 162 -3.44 6.87 11.83
N ARG A 163 -2.81 7.34 12.90
CA ARG A 163 -3.25 7.12 14.30
C ARG A 163 -4.65 7.64 14.56
N SER A 164 -5.05 8.70 13.88
CA SER A 164 -6.40 9.28 14.01
C SER A 164 -7.52 8.31 13.63
N ASN A 165 -7.22 7.29 12.82
CA ASN A 165 -8.12 6.19 12.51
C ASN A 165 -7.61 4.84 13.05
N ARG A 166 -7.03 4.81 14.26
CA ARG A 166 -6.56 3.60 14.95
C ARG A 166 -5.59 2.77 14.09
N ASN A 167 -4.78 3.42 13.29
CA ASN A 167 -3.86 2.79 12.35
C ASN A 167 -4.53 1.79 11.40
N TRP A 168 -5.75 2.13 10.95
CA TRP A 168 -6.52 1.23 10.08
C TRP A 168 -5.79 0.96 8.77
N MET A 169 -5.67 -0.31 8.44
CA MET A 169 -5.16 -0.78 7.16
C MET A 169 -5.95 -1.97 6.63
N LEU A 170 -5.96 -2.11 5.32
CA LEU A 170 -6.52 -3.24 4.60
C LEU A 170 -5.40 -3.91 3.78
N LEU A 171 -5.19 -5.19 4.06
CA LEU A 171 -4.37 -6.08 3.27
C LEU A 171 -5.26 -6.98 2.42
N ALA A 172 -5.02 -7.02 1.11
CA ALA A 172 -5.65 -7.96 0.20
C ALA A 172 -4.58 -8.75 -0.54
N VAL A 173 -4.64 -10.08 -0.45
CA VAL A 173 -3.74 -11.01 -1.16
C VAL A 173 -4.58 -11.98 -1.98
N PRO A 174 -4.21 -12.31 -3.23
CA PRO A 174 -4.94 -13.28 -4.02
C PRO A 174 -5.04 -14.63 -3.31
N GLU A 175 -6.19 -15.30 -3.36
CA GLU A 175 -6.35 -16.65 -2.81
C GLU A 175 -5.45 -17.68 -3.52
N LYS A 176 -5.23 -17.45 -4.81
CA LYS A 176 -4.29 -18.25 -5.64
C LYS A 176 -3.54 -17.30 -6.56
N VAL A 177 -2.22 -17.35 -6.50
CA VAL A 177 -1.35 -16.82 -7.55
C VAL A 177 -1.00 -18.01 -8.44
N ALA A 178 -1.27 -17.88 -9.73
CA ALA A 178 -1.01 -18.96 -10.69
C ALA A 178 0.49 -19.13 -10.93
#